data_60415b42771ac233ed50ece7d62b4aba
#
_entry.id   60415b42771ac233ed50ece7d62b4aba
#
_cell.length_a   1.000
_cell.length_b   1.000
_cell.length_c   1.000
_cell.angle_alpha   90.00
_cell.angle_beta   90.00
_cell.angle_gamma   90.00
#
_symmetry.space_group_name_H-M   'P 1'
#
loop_
_entity.id
_entity.type
_entity.pdbx_description
1 polymer ?
#
loop_
_entity_poly.entity_id
_entity_poly.type
_entity_poly.pdbx_seq_one_letter_code
_entity_poly.pdbx_strand_id
1 'polypeptide(L)'
;MSQPDDLIYSEHAFEIIAKAAELAKANHPFALITSLAIEGGAAREVGSLAIVEHDGAMTGYLSNGCIDRDIQHHALDALVSQKKKLIRYGDGSRYVDLKLPCGGALTVLIDPDPDKAAILNAEAALRAR
;
A
#
# COMPACT_ATOMS: atom_id res chain seq x y z
N MET A 1 -8.18 17.22 -19.73
CA MET A 1 -7.59 17.96 -18.60
C MET A 1 -7.79 17.17 -17.32
N SER A 2 -6.73 16.91 -16.57
CA SER A 2 -6.85 16.13 -15.33
C SER A 2 -7.49 16.98 -14.22
N GLN A 3 -8.24 16.31 -13.35
CA GLN A 3 -8.80 16.93 -12.16
C GLN A 3 -7.68 17.19 -11.15
N PRO A 4 -7.82 18.19 -10.26
CA PRO A 4 -6.82 18.41 -9.20
C PRO A 4 -6.56 17.17 -8.36
N ASP A 5 -7.58 16.36 -8.11
CA ASP A 5 -7.44 15.11 -7.36
C ASP A 5 -6.56 14.11 -8.10
N ASP A 6 -6.69 14.02 -9.42
CA ASP A 6 -5.86 13.12 -10.23
C ASP A 6 -4.39 13.48 -10.15
N LEU A 7 -4.08 14.79 -10.12
CA LEU A 7 -2.71 15.27 -9.97
C LEU A 7 -2.13 14.87 -8.62
N ILE A 8 -2.91 15.01 -7.55
CA ILE A 8 -2.48 14.64 -6.20
C ILE A 8 -2.19 13.14 -6.12
N TYR A 9 -3.07 12.31 -6.65
CA TYR A 9 -2.86 10.86 -6.66
C TYR A 9 -1.64 10.46 -7.48
N SER A 10 -1.43 11.09 -8.63
CA SER A 10 -0.26 10.81 -9.47
C SER A 10 1.04 11.14 -8.75
N GLU A 11 1.09 12.30 -8.08
CA GLU A 11 2.26 12.70 -7.32
C GLU A 11 2.53 11.76 -6.16
N HIS A 12 1.47 11.35 -5.45
CA HIS A 12 1.59 10.44 -4.33
C HIS A 12 2.10 9.06 -4.79
N ALA A 13 1.55 8.54 -5.87
CA ALA A 13 2.00 7.26 -6.43
C ALA A 13 3.47 7.33 -6.84
N PHE A 14 3.89 8.44 -7.43
CA PHE A 14 5.29 8.63 -7.80
C PHE A 14 6.20 8.60 -6.58
N GLU A 15 5.82 9.27 -5.50
CA GLU A 15 6.60 9.27 -4.26
C GLU A 15 6.78 7.87 -3.69
N ILE A 16 5.71 7.07 -3.68
CA ILE A 16 5.74 5.71 -3.17
C ILE A 16 6.63 4.83 -4.06
N ILE A 17 6.47 4.92 -5.38
CA ILE A 17 7.28 4.15 -6.32
C ILE A 17 8.75 4.57 -6.25
N ALA A 18 9.04 5.86 -6.10
CA ALA A 18 10.41 6.34 -5.95
C ALA A 18 11.05 5.79 -4.68
N LYS A 19 10.30 5.77 -3.57
CA LYS A 19 10.79 5.19 -2.31
C LYS A 19 11.03 3.69 -2.45
N ALA A 20 10.11 2.97 -3.10
CA ALA A 20 10.28 1.55 -3.36
C ALA A 20 11.52 1.27 -4.19
N ALA A 21 11.77 2.08 -5.23
CA ALA A 21 12.95 1.94 -6.06
C ALA A 21 14.25 2.20 -5.28
N GLU A 22 14.24 3.21 -4.42
CA GLU A 22 15.38 3.49 -3.54
C GLU A 22 15.72 2.29 -2.66
N LEU A 23 14.70 1.71 -2.02
CA LEU A 23 14.86 0.55 -1.16
C LEU A 23 15.30 -0.68 -1.94
N ALA A 24 14.76 -0.89 -3.13
CA ALA A 24 15.14 -2.00 -3.99
C ALA A 24 16.60 -1.91 -4.42
N LYS A 25 17.06 -0.73 -4.81
CA LYS A 25 18.45 -0.51 -5.19
C LYS A 25 19.42 -0.75 -4.04
N ALA A 26 18.99 -0.43 -2.84
CA ALA A 26 19.78 -0.63 -1.62
C ALA A 26 19.70 -2.05 -1.07
N ASN A 27 18.91 -2.93 -1.69
CA ASN A 27 18.60 -4.26 -1.17
C ASN A 27 18.05 -4.23 0.25
N HIS A 28 17.24 -3.22 0.53
CA HIS A 28 16.66 -2.99 1.85
C HIS A 28 15.28 -3.65 1.92
N PRO A 29 15.04 -4.61 2.81
CA PRO A 29 13.76 -5.32 2.85
C PRO A 29 12.58 -4.38 3.14
N PHE A 30 11.51 -4.55 2.38
CA PHE A 30 10.26 -3.82 2.60
C PHE A 30 9.09 -4.61 2.05
N ALA A 31 7.91 -4.32 2.57
CA ALA A 31 6.66 -4.86 2.06
C ALA A 31 5.95 -3.77 1.26
N LEU A 32 5.46 -4.14 0.08
CA LEU A 32 4.64 -3.26 -0.74
C LEU A 32 3.18 -3.62 -0.52
N ILE A 33 2.37 -2.63 -0.17
CA ILE A 33 0.95 -2.83 0.11
C ILE A 33 0.14 -2.12 -0.97
N THR A 34 -0.84 -2.84 -1.53
CA THR A 34 -1.67 -2.33 -2.62
C THR A 34 -3.14 -2.55 -2.27
N SER A 35 -3.96 -1.52 -2.47
CA SER A 35 -5.40 -1.69 -2.35
C SER A 35 -5.95 -2.34 -3.62
N LEU A 36 -6.64 -3.49 -3.48
CA LEU A 36 -7.16 -4.26 -4.60
C LEU A 36 -8.65 -4.02 -4.84
N ALA A 37 -9.41 -3.79 -3.77
CA ALA A 37 -10.85 -3.58 -3.89
C ALA A 37 -11.29 -2.64 -2.78
N ILE A 38 -12.18 -1.73 -3.13
CA ILE A 38 -12.74 -0.75 -2.22
C ILE A 38 -14.25 -0.76 -2.40
N GLU A 39 -14.99 -0.85 -1.28
CA GLU A 39 -16.44 -0.81 -1.29
C GLU A 39 -16.91 0.32 -0.37
N GLY A 40 -17.88 1.10 -0.84
CA GLY A 40 -18.38 2.25 -0.09
C GLY A 40 -17.36 3.37 -0.02
N GLY A 41 -17.34 4.13 1.06
CA GLY A 41 -16.41 5.24 1.26
C GLY A 41 -15.17 4.87 2.05
N ALA A 42 -14.75 3.61 1.98
CA ALA A 42 -13.78 3.05 2.92
C ALA A 42 -12.38 3.63 2.81
N ALA A 43 -11.91 3.97 1.63
CA ALA A 43 -10.52 4.38 1.45
C ALA A 43 -10.37 5.18 0.16
N ARG A 44 -9.12 5.43 -0.18
CA ARG A 44 -8.74 6.04 -1.45
C ARG A 44 -8.96 5.03 -2.57
N GLU A 45 -8.65 5.41 -3.79
CA GLU A 45 -8.93 4.58 -4.97
C GLU A 45 -8.19 3.24 -4.94
N VAL A 46 -8.72 2.28 -5.70
CA VAL A 46 -8.04 1.01 -5.98
C VAL A 46 -6.68 1.30 -6.59
N GLY A 47 -5.65 0.55 -6.17
CA GLY A 47 -4.30 0.78 -6.64
C GLY A 47 -3.50 1.73 -5.76
N SER A 48 -4.08 2.23 -4.67
CA SER A 48 -3.31 3.04 -3.71
C SER A 48 -2.20 2.18 -3.11
N LEU A 49 -1.04 2.81 -2.90
CA LEU A 49 0.17 2.10 -2.48
C LEU A 49 0.67 2.61 -1.13
N ALA A 50 1.29 1.72 -0.38
CA ALA A 50 2.06 2.05 0.81
C ALA A 50 3.24 1.11 0.94
N ILE A 51 4.23 1.50 1.73
CA ILE A 51 5.43 0.70 1.97
C ILE A 51 5.64 0.60 3.47
N VAL A 52 5.99 -0.60 3.93
CA VAL A 52 6.42 -0.81 5.31
C VAL A 52 7.82 -1.43 5.28
N GLU A 53 8.79 -0.74 5.88
CA GLU A 53 10.16 -1.22 5.97
C GLU A 53 10.31 -2.19 7.14
N HIS A 54 11.41 -2.95 7.15
CA HIS A 54 11.64 -3.98 8.15
C HIS A 54 11.72 -3.44 9.59
N ASP A 55 12.02 -2.16 9.75
CA ASP A 55 12.05 -1.50 11.07
C ASP A 55 10.69 -0.95 11.50
N GLY A 56 9.67 -1.12 10.66
CA GLY A 56 8.32 -0.64 10.93
C GLY A 56 8.00 0.71 10.32
N ALA A 57 8.96 1.40 9.72
CA ALA A 57 8.69 2.69 9.09
C ALA A 57 7.70 2.52 7.95
N MET A 58 6.67 3.36 7.91
CA MET A 58 5.63 3.29 6.88
C MET A 58 5.65 4.55 6.03
N THR A 59 5.65 4.36 4.72
CA THR A 59 5.53 5.44 3.74
C THR A 59 4.21 5.28 3.01
N GLY A 60 3.42 6.34 2.96
CA GLY A 60 2.07 6.29 2.40
C GLY A 60 1.05 5.78 3.39
N TYR A 61 -0.20 5.71 2.95
CA TYR A 61 -1.30 5.21 3.76
C TYR A 61 -2.42 4.74 2.85
N LEU A 62 -3.26 3.82 3.33
CA LEU A 62 -4.37 3.27 2.54
C LEU A 62 -5.73 3.67 3.10
N SER A 63 -5.76 4.28 4.27
CA SER A 63 -6.96 4.79 4.88
C SER A 63 -6.61 6.08 5.63
N ASN A 64 -7.58 6.70 6.25
CA ASN A 64 -7.32 7.91 7.03
C ASN A 64 -6.86 7.57 8.46
N GLY A 65 -6.02 6.57 8.59
CA GLY A 65 -5.40 6.16 9.85
C GLY A 65 -6.16 5.08 10.60
N CYS A 66 -7.37 4.71 10.16
CA CYS A 66 -8.21 3.79 10.92
C CYS A 66 -7.65 2.35 10.97
N ILE A 67 -6.96 1.92 9.92
CA ILE A 67 -6.42 0.55 9.85
C ILE A 67 -4.93 0.51 9.52
N ASP A 68 -4.30 1.66 9.32
CA ASP A 68 -2.90 1.66 8.86
C ASP A 68 -1.95 1.00 9.85
N ARG A 69 -2.22 1.14 11.15
CA ARG A 69 -1.42 0.46 12.17
C ARG A 69 -1.53 -1.06 12.07
N ASP A 70 -2.73 -1.57 11.81
CA ASP A 70 -2.93 -3.01 11.66
C ASP A 70 -2.25 -3.52 10.39
N ILE A 71 -2.33 -2.77 9.30
CA ILE A 71 -1.62 -3.08 8.07
C ILE A 71 -0.11 -3.14 8.34
N GLN A 72 0.40 -2.20 9.11
CA GLN A 72 1.82 -2.17 9.47
C GLN A 72 2.25 -3.44 10.21
N HIS A 73 1.44 -3.89 11.18
CA HIS A 73 1.70 -5.15 11.90
C HIS A 73 1.70 -6.35 10.96
N HIS A 74 0.71 -6.45 10.09
CA HIS A 74 0.64 -7.55 9.12
C HIS A 74 1.80 -7.52 8.14
N ALA A 75 2.25 -6.33 7.75
CA ALA A 75 3.40 -6.19 6.86
C ALA A 75 4.68 -6.67 7.53
N LEU A 76 4.87 -6.36 8.81
CA LEU A 76 6.03 -6.86 9.56
C LEU A 76 6.01 -8.37 9.67
N ASP A 77 4.84 -8.97 9.95
CA ASP A 77 4.69 -10.42 9.96
C ASP A 77 5.01 -11.03 8.59
N ALA A 78 4.55 -10.38 7.52
CA ALA A 78 4.82 -10.84 6.16
C ALA A 78 6.32 -10.81 5.85
N LEU A 79 7.02 -9.78 6.30
CA LEU A 79 8.46 -9.67 6.10
C LEU A 79 9.21 -10.80 6.80
N VAL A 80 8.77 -11.20 7.99
CA VAL A 80 9.36 -12.32 8.72
C VAL A 80 9.06 -13.64 8.02
N SER A 81 7.81 -13.88 7.65
CA SER A 81 7.40 -15.16 7.04
C SER A 81 7.73 -15.27 5.55
N GLN A 82 7.97 -14.13 4.88
CA GLN A 82 8.16 -14.04 3.43
C GLN A 82 6.98 -14.62 2.64
N LYS A 83 5.77 -14.44 3.18
CA LYS A 83 4.53 -14.86 2.54
C LYS A 83 3.64 -13.66 2.27
N LYS A 84 3.06 -13.61 1.09
CA LYS A 84 2.07 -12.60 0.74
C LYS A 84 0.84 -12.77 1.61
N LYS A 85 0.19 -11.65 1.93
CA LYS A 85 -1.06 -11.65 2.70
C LYS A 85 -2.12 -10.88 1.93
N LEU A 86 -3.34 -11.43 1.94
CA LEU A 86 -4.51 -10.75 1.41
C LEU A 86 -5.47 -10.53 2.57
N ILE A 87 -5.76 -9.27 2.88
CA ILE A 87 -6.53 -8.93 4.07
C ILE A 87 -7.72 -8.06 3.68
N ARG A 88 -8.89 -8.39 4.23
CA ARG A 88 -10.10 -7.60 4.04
C ARG A 88 -10.48 -6.93 5.35
N TYR A 89 -10.74 -5.63 5.28
CA TYR A 89 -11.22 -4.82 6.39
C TYR A 89 -12.65 -4.38 6.10
N GLY A 90 -13.44 -4.19 7.15
CA GLY A 90 -14.82 -3.75 7.03
C GLY A 90 -15.79 -4.91 6.98
N ASP A 91 -16.94 -4.70 6.33
CA ASP A 91 -17.99 -5.72 6.25
C ASP A 91 -17.47 -7.00 5.61
N GLY A 92 -17.76 -8.14 6.24
CA GLY A 92 -17.26 -9.43 5.80
C GLY A 92 -15.85 -9.76 6.24
N SER A 93 -15.24 -8.89 7.06
CA SER A 93 -13.92 -9.11 7.61
C SER A 93 -13.93 -10.15 8.72
N ARG A 94 -12.80 -10.84 8.91
CA ARG A 94 -12.57 -11.71 10.07
C ARG A 94 -12.35 -10.89 11.34
N TYR A 95 -11.97 -9.62 11.18
CA TYR A 95 -11.63 -8.73 12.27
C TYR A 95 -12.84 -7.86 12.60
N VAL A 96 -13.73 -8.39 13.44
CA VAL A 96 -15.00 -7.73 13.80
C VAL A 96 -14.76 -6.33 14.39
N ASP A 97 -13.63 -6.18 15.09
CA ASP A 97 -13.30 -4.92 15.77
C ASP A 97 -12.64 -3.88 14.86
N LEU A 98 -12.31 -4.27 13.62
CA LEU A 98 -11.63 -3.39 12.67
C LEU A 98 -12.58 -2.90 11.58
N LYS A 99 -13.71 -2.36 11.99
CA LYS A 99 -14.65 -1.74 11.08
C LYS A 99 -14.10 -0.38 10.64
N LEU A 100 -14.32 -0.07 9.38
CA LEU A 100 -13.93 1.24 8.87
C LEU A 100 -14.93 2.28 9.32
N PRO A 101 -14.48 3.41 9.92
CA PRO A 101 -15.39 4.46 10.40
C PRO A 101 -16.28 5.04 9.32
N CYS A 102 -15.82 5.04 8.08
CA CYS A 102 -16.57 5.56 6.93
C CYS A 102 -17.53 4.51 6.34
N GLY A 103 -17.59 3.32 6.92
CA GLY A 103 -18.35 2.20 6.36
C GLY A 103 -17.63 1.56 5.17
N GLY A 104 -18.26 0.57 4.56
CA GLY A 104 -17.69 -0.10 3.41
C GLY A 104 -16.63 -1.13 3.75
N ALA A 105 -15.81 -1.49 2.78
CA ALA A 105 -14.78 -2.50 2.93
C ALA A 105 -13.56 -2.17 2.08
N LEU A 106 -12.41 -2.68 2.50
CA LEU A 106 -11.14 -2.50 1.81
C LEU A 106 -10.38 -3.82 1.80
N THR A 107 -9.92 -4.25 0.63
CA THR A 107 -9.06 -5.43 0.50
C THR A 107 -7.67 -4.98 0.08
N VAL A 108 -6.66 -5.44 0.81
CA VAL A 108 -5.27 -5.08 0.53
C VAL A 108 -4.42 -6.32 0.32
N LEU A 109 -3.44 -6.19 -0.57
CA LEU A 109 -2.39 -7.19 -0.77
C LEU A 109 -1.11 -6.68 -0.14
N ILE A 110 -0.49 -7.49 0.70
CA ILE A 110 0.81 -7.21 1.30
C ILE A 110 1.83 -8.15 0.68
N ASP A 111 2.81 -7.59 -0.02
CA ASP A 111 3.85 -8.36 -0.71
C ASP A 111 5.20 -8.09 -0.05
N PRO A 112 5.77 -9.07 0.67
CA PRO A 112 7.05 -8.88 1.36
C PRO A 112 8.28 -8.98 0.45
N ASP A 113 8.08 -9.37 -0.81
CA ASP A 113 9.18 -9.49 -1.78
C ASP A 113 8.69 -9.04 -3.16
N PRO A 114 8.40 -7.73 -3.31
CA PRO A 114 7.90 -7.22 -4.58
C PRO A 114 8.96 -7.32 -5.67
N ASP A 115 8.49 -7.44 -6.92
CA ASP A 115 9.38 -7.55 -8.09
C ASP A 115 10.17 -6.26 -8.26
N LYS A 116 11.47 -6.33 -7.99
CA LYS A 116 12.37 -5.18 -8.06
C LYS A 116 12.46 -4.61 -9.48
N ALA A 117 12.51 -5.49 -10.49
CA ALA A 117 12.58 -5.04 -11.87
C ALA A 117 11.32 -4.27 -12.26
N ALA A 118 10.16 -4.75 -11.85
CA ALA A 118 8.91 -4.03 -12.12
C ALA A 118 8.88 -2.66 -11.46
N ILE A 119 9.37 -2.57 -10.22
CA ILE A 119 9.44 -1.29 -9.51
C ILE A 119 10.38 -0.31 -10.20
N LEU A 120 11.56 -0.76 -10.60
CA LEU A 120 12.53 0.10 -11.29
C LEU A 120 12.00 0.55 -12.65
N ASN A 121 11.34 -0.34 -13.38
CA ASN A 121 10.70 0.00 -14.64
C ASN A 121 9.59 1.02 -14.47
N ALA A 122 8.77 0.87 -13.42
CA ALA A 122 7.70 1.81 -13.12
C ALA A 122 8.26 3.19 -12.77
N GLU A 123 9.32 3.25 -11.98
CA GLU A 123 9.97 4.52 -11.65
C GLU A 123 10.49 5.21 -12.91
N ALA A 124 11.19 4.46 -13.77
CA ALA A 124 11.72 5.02 -15.01
C ALA A 124 10.62 5.56 -15.92
N ALA A 125 9.51 4.83 -16.02
CA ALA A 125 8.37 5.27 -16.82
C ALA A 125 7.74 6.55 -16.27
N LEU A 126 7.65 6.69 -14.96
CA LEU A 126 7.09 7.87 -14.32
C LEU A 126 8.01 9.09 -14.48
N ARG A 127 9.33 8.88 -14.43
CA ARG A 127 10.30 9.96 -14.65
C ARG A 127 10.32 10.47 -16.09
N ALA A 128 9.95 9.61 -17.03
CA ALA A 128 9.95 9.93 -18.46
C ALA A 128 8.74 10.75 -18.92
N ARG A 129 7.79 11.02 -18.03
CA ARG A 129 6.61 11.83 -18.34
C ARG A 129 6.95 13.28 -18.55
#